data_7a22027862cefc343b0b2b1a27ac199b
#
_entry.id   7a22027862cefc343b0b2b1a27ac199b
#
_cell.length_a   1.000
_cell.length_b   1.000
_cell.length_c   1.000
_cell.angle_alpha   90.00
_cell.angle_beta   90.00
_cell.angle_gamma   90.00
#
_symmetry.space_group_name_H-M   'P 1'
#
loop_
_entity.id
_entity.type
_entity.pdbx_description
1 polymer ?
#
loop_
_entity_poly.entity_id
_entity_poly.type
_entity_poly.pdbx_seq_one_letter_code
_entity_poly.pdbx_strand_id
1 'polypeptide(L)'
;CLNGHTDKGPFNEQAEALSVTRYGQQKAEADAWIQSHLENYVILRFSWMMGMAMPGVKPSPNIIRNVLSALHTRTPALFTVHEVRGMTYAQRLADQFTAITELPSGLYNFSSVNHLCTYDAACYIAAQFGASPEDIRSYILPNNERYAERARDYRLDCTKIKAQGIQLGTFEEDVQQCLQDFGWLKEARQEDRK
;
A
#
# COMPACT_ATOMS: atom_id res chain seq x y z
N CYS A 1 -4.09 7.68 -9.97
CA CYS A 1 -5.04 8.40 -10.86
C CYS A 1 -6.35 8.81 -10.18
N LEU A 2 -6.59 8.44 -8.90
CA LEU A 2 -7.88 8.68 -8.23
C LEU A 2 -7.87 9.87 -7.25
N ASN A 3 -6.80 10.64 -7.17
CA ASN A 3 -6.64 11.72 -6.20
C ASN A 3 -7.49 12.99 -6.49
N GLY A 4 -8.19 13.02 -7.62
CA GLY A 4 -9.18 14.05 -7.97
C GLY A 4 -10.59 13.78 -7.43
N HIS A 5 -10.91 12.54 -7.03
CA HIS A 5 -12.24 12.20 -6.52
C HIS A 5 -12.57 12.90 -5.20
N THR A 6 -13.80 13.32 -5.09
CA THR A 6 -14.41 13.83 -3.84
C THR A 6 -15.12 12.73 -3.07
N ASP A 7 -15.50 11.65 -3.76
CA ASP A 7 -16.16 10.49 -3.18
C ASP A 7 -15.20 9.67 -2.30
N LYS A 8 -15.78 8.86 -1.45
CA LYS A 8 -15.03 7.94 -0.60
C LYS A 8 -14.93 6.58 -1.28
N GLY A 9 -13.72 5.98 -1.22
CA GLY A 9 -13.51 4.61 -1.66
C GLY A 9 -14.28 3.57 -0.82
N PRO A 10 -14.19 2.30 -1.16
CA PRO A 10 -13.26 1.77 -2.17
C PRO A 10 -13.72 2.02 -3.61
N PHE A 11 -12.78 2.35 -4.50
CA PHE A 11 -13.04 2.59 -5.92
C PHE A 11 -12.81 1.32 -6.73
N ASN A 12 -13.77 0.94 -7.57
CA ASN A 12 -13.60 -0.14 -8.54
C ASN A 12 -12.91 0.34 -9.83
N GLU A 13 -12.72 -0.54 -10.80
CA GLU A 13 -12.04 -0.25 -12.07
C GLU A 13 -12.82 0.68 -12.99
N GLN A 14 -14.13 0.85 -12.75
CA GLN A 14 -15.01 1.76 -13.51
C GLN A 14 -14.88 3.21 -13.03
N ALA A 15 -14.27 3.43 -11.84
CA ALA A 15 -14.04 4.77 -11.35
C ALA A 15 -13.14 5.55 -12.31
N GLU A 16 -13.60 6.72 -12.70
CA GLU A 16 -12.89 7.60 -13.63
C GLU A 16 -11.49 7.95 -13.09
N ALA A 17 -10.49 7.96 -13.95
CA ALA A 17 -9.12 8.30 -13.58
C ALA A 17 -8.95 9.83 -13.43
N LEU A 18 -9.61 10.40 -12.43
CA LEU A 18 -9.49 11.83 -12.10
C LEU A 18 -8.21 12.09 -11.32
N SER A 19 -7.33 12.93 -11.84
CA SER A 19 -6.10 13.31 -11.15
C SER A 19 -5.84 14.81 -11.20
N VAL A 20 -5.51 15.36 -10.03
CA VAL A 20 -5.08 16.77 -9.88
C VAL A 20 -3.57 16.94 -10.02
N THR A 21 -2.82 15.83 -10.13
CA THR A 21 -1.35 15.86 -10.28
C THR A 21 -0.94 15.52 -11.70
N ARG A 22 0.13 16.15 -12.19
CA ARG A 22 0.71 15.84 -13.51
C ARG A 22 1.05 14.35 -13.67
N TYR A 23 1.65 13.77 -12.64
CA TYR A 23 1.96 12.34 -12.62
C TYR A 23 0.71 11.47 -12.83
N GLY A 24 -0.36 11.75 -12.09
CA GLY A 24 -1.59 10.99 -12.22
C GLY A 24 -2.29 11.19 -13.57
N GLN A 25 -2.23 12.39 -14.14
CA GLN A 25 -2.72 12.67 -15.50
C GLN A 25 -1.98 11.83 -16.54
N GLN A 26 -0.64 11.82 -16.49
CA GLN A 26 0.18 11.00 -17.38
C GLN A 26 -0.14 9.50 -17.27
N LYS A 27 -0.43 9.00 -16.05
CA LYS A 27 -0.85 7.61 -15.86
C LYS A 27 -2.23 7.34 -16.45
N ALA A 28 -3.17 8.27 -16.31
CA ALA A 28 -4.49 8.15 -16.90
C ALA A 28 -4.43 8.18 -18.45
N GLU A 29 -3.62 9.06 -19.01
CA GLU A 29 -3.35 9.12 -20.45
C GLU A 29 -2.75 7.80 -20.98
N ALA A 30 -1.78 7.23 -20.25
CA ALA A 30 -1.19 5.94 -20.61
C ALA A 30 -2.21 4.79 -20.54
N ASP A 31 -3.03 4.73 -19.48
CA ASP A 31 -4.12 3.75 -19.36
C ASP A 31 -5.07 3.85 -20.57
N ALA A 32 -5.53 5.06 -20.90
CA ALA A 32 -6.45 5.31 -22.02
C ALA A 32 -5.82 4.93 -23.36
N TRP A 33 -4.55 5.28 -23.58
CA TRP A 33 -3.84 4.93 -24.80
C TRP A 33 -3.72 3.42 -25.00
N ILE A 34 -3.30 2.69 -23.96
CA ILE A 34 -3.20 1.22 -23.99
C ILE A 34 -4.55 0.61 -24.34
N GLN A 35 -5.61 1.03 -23.66
CA GLN A 35 -6.96 0.51 -23.86
C GLN A 35 -7.51 0.76 -25.29
N SER A 36 -7.08 1.84 -25.93
CA SER A 36 -7.55 2.19 -27.28
C SER A 36 -6.71 1.61 -28.42
N HIS A 37 -5.48 1.16 -28.15
CA HIS A 37 -4.55 0.71 -29.20
C HIS A 37 -4.14 -0.76 -29.10
N LEU A 38 -4.34 -1.41 -27.96
CA LEU A 38 -3.95 -2.80 -27.78
C LEU A 38 -5.18 -3.67 -27.51
N GLU A 39 -5.25 -4.81 -28.19
CA GLU A 39 -6.30 -5.82 -27.96
C GLU A 39 -6.02 -6.66 -26.70
N ASN A 40 -4.75 -6.96 -26.47
CA ASN A 40 -4.31 -7.78 -25.34
C ASN A 40 -3.43 -6.96 -24.40
N TYR A 41 -3.94 -6.70 -23.20
CA TYR A 41 -3.22 -5.95 -22.17
C TYR A 41 -3.71 -6.31 -20.77
N VAL A 42 -2.85 -6.18 -19.80
CA VAL A 42 -3.20 -6.17 -18.38
C VAL A 42 -2.67 -4.88 -17.77
N ILE A 43 -3.57 -4.02 -17.33
CA ILE A 43 -3.24 -2.79 -16.61
C ILE A 43 -3.52 -3.01 -15.13
N LEU A 44 -2.52 -2.81 -14.27
CA LEU A 44 -2.70 -2.84 -12.83
C LEU A 44 -2.70 -1.43 -12.25
N ARG A 45 -3.76 -1.07 -11.54
CA ARG A 45 -3.82 0.13 -10.70
C ARG A 45 -3.41 -0.22 -9.28
N PHE A 46 -2.31 0.35 -8.84
CA PHE A 46 -1.80 0.19 -7.48
C PHE A 46 -2.22 1.32 -6.57
N SER A 47 -2.37 1.01 -5.30
CA SER A 47 -2.26 1.97 -4.22
C SER A 47 -0.80 2.09 -3.75
N TRP A 48 -0.54 2.37 -2.49
CA TRP A 48 0.85 2.44 -2.02
C TRP A 48 1.48 1.04 -1.95
N MET A 49 2.69 0.95 -2.51
CA MET A 49 3.54 -0.21 -2.33
C MET A 49 4.51 0.04 -1.19
N MET A 50 4.74 -0.97 -0.36
CA MET A 50 5.66 -0.90 0.77
C MET A 50 6.65 -2.07 0.75
N GLY A 51 7.75 -1.91 1.47
CA GLY A 51 8.79 -2.93 1.61
C GLY A 51 10.03 -2.36 2.29
N MET A 52 10.93 -3.24 2.63
CA MET A 52 12.23 -2.88 3.21
C MET A 52 13.21 -2.43 2.13
N ALA A 53 14.20 -1.64 2.55
CA ALA A 53 15.30 -1.28 1.67
C ALA A 53 16.19 -2.51 1.39
N MET A 54 16.49 -2.74 0.12
CA MET A 54 17.43 -3.79 -0.29
C MET A 54 18.86 -3.25 -0.32
N PRO A 55 19.87 -4.03 0.11
CA PRO A 55 21.26 -3.64 0.01
C PRO A 55 21.64 -3.28 -1.43
N GLY A 56 22.38 -2.18 -1.61
CA GLY A 56 22.84 -1.74 -2.93
C GLY A 56 21.79 -1.09 -3.83
N VAL A 57 20.54 -1.00 -3.41
CA VAL A 57 19.46 -0.37 -4.17
C VAL A 57 19.01 0.93 -3.47
N LYS A 58 18.88 2.02 -4.24
CA LYS A 58 18.35 3.26 -3.70
C LYS A 58 16.89 3.04 -3.24
N PRO A 59 16.60 3.15 -1.95
CA PRO A 59 15.27 2.85 -1.45
C PRO A 59 14.27 3.92 -1.87
N SER A 60 13.11 3.49 -2.35
CA SER A 60 11.97 4.39 -2.56
C SER A 60 11.35 4.81 -1.23
N PRO A 61 10.87 6.05 -1.11
CA PRO A 61 10.08 6.47 0.04
C PRO A 61 8.83 5.59 0.18
N ASN A 62 8.62 5.03 1.36
CA ASN A 62 7.41 4.28 1.69
C ASN A 62 7.14 4.39 3.20
N ILE A 63 5.97 3.93 3.66
CA ILE A 63 5.55 4.11 5.05
C ILE A 63 6.48 3.38 6.04
N ILE A 64 6.92 2.15 5.74
CA ILE A 64 7.83 1.39 6.60
C ILE A 64 9.13 2.16 6.80
N ARG A 65 9.73 2.64 5.72
CA ARG A 65 10.97 3.43 5.78
C ARG A 65 10.79 4.71 6.60
N ASN A 66 9.68 5.41 6.42
CA ASN A 66 9.42 6.65 7.16
C ASN A 66 9.28 6.40 8.66
N VAL A 67 8.59 5.33 9.05
CA VAL A 67 8.44 4.91 10.44
C VAL A 67 9.80 4.52 11.04
N LEU A 68 10.54 3.64 10.36
CA LEU A 68 11.86 3.20 10.83
C LEU A 68 12.84 4.37 10.93
N SER A 69 12.81 5.30 9.97
CA SER A 69 13.65 6.49 10.03
C SER A 69 13.33 7.33 11.27
N ALA A 70 12.06 7.60 11.55
CA ALA A 70 11.64 8.38 12.71
C ALA A 70 12.11 7.74 14.04
N LEU A 71 11.93 6.44 14.17
CA LEU A 71 12.35 5.68 15.36
C LEU A 71 13.88 5.64 15.51
N HIS A 72 14.59 5.36 14.41
CA HIS A 72 16.06 5.23 14.44
C HIS A 72 16.76 6.57 14.70
N THR A 73 16.33 7.62 14.02
CA THR A 73 16.93 8.95 14.17
C THR A 73 16.40 9.70 15.40
N ARG A 74 15.40 9.15 16.09
CA ARG A 74 14.67 9.80 17.19
C ARG A 74 14.14 11.19 16.79
N THR A 75 13.70 11.32 15.55
CA THR A 75 13.14 12.56 15.02
C THR A 75 11.66 12.36 14.74
N PRO A 76 10.77 13.17 15.35
CA PRO A 76 9.33 13.03 15.16
C PRO A 76 8.93 13.15 13.68
N ALA A 77 8.07 12.25 13.22
CA ALA A 77 7.47 12.26 11.90
C ALA A 77 5.95 12.35 11.99
N LEU A 78 5.34 13.15 11.10
CA LEU A 78 3.92 13.42 11.07
C LEU A 78 3.21 12.51 10.05
N PHE A 79 2.16 11.81 10.50
CA PHE A 79 1.33 10.95 9.68
C PHE A 79 -0.13 11.41 9.73
N THR A 80 -0.77 11.59 8.58
CA THR A 80 -2.13 12.14 8.54
C THR A 80 -3.16 11.16 9.09
N VAL A 81 -4.13 11.70 9.84
CA VAL A 81 -5.30 10.95 10.33
C VAL A 81 -6.47 10.99 9.33
N HIS A 82 -6.37 11.82 8.29
CA HIS A 82 -7.44 12.08 7.32
C HIS A 82 -7.24 11.37 5.97
N GLU A 83 -6.39 10.36 5.90
CA GLU A 83 -6.18 9.59 4.68
C GLU A 83 -6.18 8.09 4.96
N VAL A 84 -7.03 7.37 4.24
CA VAL A 84 -7.07 5.89 4.20
C VAL A 84 -6.79 5.45 2.77
N ARG A 85 -5.92 4.44 2.61
CA ARG A 85 -5.62 3.84 1.32
C ARG A 85 -5.08 2.42 1.49
N GLY A 86 -5.12 1.61 0.46
CA GLY A 86 -4.45 0.33 0.47
C GLY A 86 -2.93 0.49 0.50
N MET A 87 -2.29 -0.40 1.21
CA MET A 87 -0.82 -0.48 1.32
C MET A 87 -0.42 -1.94 1.16
N THR A 88 0.33 -2.24 0.10
CA THR A 88 0.61 -3.62 -0.32
C THR A 88 2.11 -3.89 -0.24
N TYR A 89 2.49 -5.02 0.31
CA TYR A 89 3.87 -5.47 0.26
C TYR A 89 4.27 -5.84 -1.16
N ALA A 90 5.39 -5.28 -1.63
CA ALA A 90 5.79 -5.43 -3.04
C ALA A 90 6.04 -6.89 -3.44
N GLN A 91 6.50 -7.74 -2.51
CA GLN A 91 6.73 -9.16 -2.77
C GLN A 91 5.43 -9.88 -3.13
N ARG A 92 4.28 -9.49 -2.58
CA ARG A 92 2.97 -10.06 -2.94
C ARG A 92 2.66 -9.92 -4.44
N LEU A 93 3.06 -8.80 -5.04
CA LEU A 93 2.94 -8.63 -6.49
C LEU A 93 3.90 -9.57 -7.24
N ALA A 94 5.15 -9.66 -6.77
CA ALA A 94 6.17 -10.49 -7.40
C ALA A 94 5.79 -11.97 -7.37
N ASP A 95 5.27 -12.46 -6.25
CA ASP A 95 4.86 -13.86 -6.07
C ASP A 95 3.73 -14.28 -7.02
N GLN A 96 2.92 -13.33 -7.45
CA GLN A 96 1.77 -13.59 -8.32
C GLN A 96 1.97 -13.10 -9.75
N PHE A 97 3.17 -12.66 -10.08
CA PHE A 97 3.43 -12.00 -11.36
C PHE A 97 3.05 -12.91 -12.56
N THR A 98 3.41 -14.19 -12.52
CA THR A 98 3.06 -15.14 -13.59
C THR A 98 1.54 -15.25 -13.77
N ALA A 99 0.79 -15.45 -12.67
CA ALA A 99 -0.67 -15.53 -12.75
C ALA A 99 -1.30 -14.22 -13.25
N ILE A 100 -0.70 -13.08 -12.90
CA ILE A 100 -1.16 -11.77 -13.37
C ILE A 100 -0.95 -11.62 -14.88
N THR A 101 0.13 -12.13 -15.45
CA THR A 101 0.37 -12.07 -16.90
C THR A 101 -0.59 -12.94 -17.72
N GLU A 102 -1.26 -13.89 -17.07
CA GLU A 102 -2.25 -14.78 -17.68
C GLU A 102 -3.70 -14.28 -17.52
N LEU A 103 -3.90 -13.13 -16.89
CA LEU A 103 -5.22 -12.55 -16.72
C LEU A 103 -5.87 -12.21 -18.07
N PRO A 104 -7.19 -12.33 -18.20
CA PRO A 104 -7.92 -11.77 -19.33
C PRO A 104 -7.59 -10.29 -19.55
N SER A 105 -7.57 -9.88 -20.81
CA SER A 105 -7.31 -8.48 -21.18
C SER A 105 -8.19 -7.51 -20.40
N GLY A 106 -7.58 -6.50 -19.79
CA GLY A 106 -8.34 -5.52 -19.01
C GLY A 106 -7.55 -4.74 -17.96
N LEU A 107 -8.29 -3.87 -17.30
CA LEU A 107 -7.83 -3.05 -16.19
C LEU A 107 -8.24 -3.73 -14.87
N TYR A 108 -7.32 -3.77 -13.91
CA TYR A 108 -7.51 -4.40 -12.60
C TYR A 108 -6.94 -3.53 -11.49
N ASN A 109 -7.64 -3.43 -10.39
CA ASN A 109 -7.12 -2.88 -9.15
C ASN A 109 -6.32 -3.95 -8.40
N PHE A 110 -5.16 -3.56 -7.87
CA PHE A 110 -4.30 -4.44 -7.07
C PHE A 110 -3.88 -3.74 -5.78
N SER A 111 -4.46 -4.13 -4.67
CA SER A 111 -4.18 -3.54 -3.37
C SER A 111 -4.59 -4.45 -2.23
N SER A 112 -3.78 -4.55 -1.19
CA SER A 112 -4.16 -5.20 0.06
C SER A 112 -5.22 -4.37 0.78
N VAL A 113 -6.11 -5.06 1.50
CA VAL A 113 -7.19 -4.41 2.27
C VAL A 113 -6.58 -3.65 3.43
N ASN A 114 -6.99 -2.41 3.61
CA ASN A 114 -6.61 -1.58 4.76
C ASN A 114 -7.79 -0.72 5.21
N HIS A 115 -7.98 -0.65 6.52
CA HIS A 115 -9.00 0.19 7.16
C HIS A 115 -8.40 1.29 8.05
N LEU A 116 -7.09 1.24 8.27
CA LEU A 116 -6.38 2.19 9.12
C LEU A 116 -6.09 3.49 8.37
N CYS A 117 -6.19 4.61 9.07
CA CYS A 117 -5.62 5.85 8.54
C CYS A 117 -4.09 5.75 8.50
N THR A 118 -3.44 6.70 7.82
CA THR A 118 -1.96 6.65 7.66
C THR A 118 -1.24 6.72 9.01
N TYR A 119 -1.78 7.45 9.99
CA TYR A 119 -1.24 7.53 11.35
C TYR A 119 -1.36 6.18 12.08
N ASP A 120 -2.54 5.58 12.10
CA ASP A 120 -2.76 4.29 12.77
C ASP A 120 -1.93 3.18 12.12
N ALA A 121 -1.82 3.18 10.78
CA ALA A 121 -0.94 2.28 10.06
C ALA A 121 0.54 2.46 10.43
N ALA A 122 1.01 3.69 10.63
CA ALA A 122 2.36 3.98 11.09
C ALA A 122 2.59 3.50 12.52
N CYS A 123 1.62 3.70 13.43
CA CYS A 123 1.67 3.18 14.79
C CYS A 123 1.71 1.64 14.81
N TYR A 124 0.89 1.00 13.97
CA TYR A 124 0.91 -0.46 13.83
C TYR A 124 2.28 -0.97 13.38
N ILE A 125 2.84 -0.39 12.31
CA ILE A 125 4.19 -0.74 11.84
C ILE A 125 5.21 -0.59 12.97
N ALA A 126 5.23 0.56 13.65
CA ALA A 126 6.18 0.82 14.74
C ALA A 126 6.10 -0.24 15.85
N ALA A 127 4.88 -0.63 16.25
CA ALA A 127 4.66 -1.67 17.24
C ALA A 127 5.17 -3.04 16.76
N GLN A 128 4.95 -3.40 15.49
CA GLN A 128 5.46 -4.66 14.93
C GLN A 128 6.99 -4.71 14.86
N PHE A 129 7.66 -3.56 14.72
CA PHE A 129 9.11 -3.43 14.83
C PHE A 129 9.61 -3.42 16.29
N GLY A 130 8.73 -3.61 17.28
CA GLY A 130 9.09 -3.68 18.70
C GLY A 130 9.32 -2.31 19.36
N ALA A 131 8.86 -1.22 18.75
CA ALA A 131 8.93 0.09 19.38
C ALA A 131 8.08 0.13 20.67
N SER A 132 8.61 0.75 21.72
CA SER A 132 7.85 0.93 22.95
C SER A 132 6.66 1.88 22.76
N PRO A 133 5.60 1.78 23.57
CA PRO A 133 4.50 2.76 23.53
C PRO A 133 4.97 4.21 23.74
N GLU A 134 6.07 4.42 24.44
CA GLU A 134 6.66 5.73 24.66
C GLU A 134 7.36 6.26 23.40
N ASP A 135 8.14 5.42 22.72
CA ASP A 135 8.78 5.77 21.45
C ASP A 135 7.74 6.07 20.36
N ILE A 136 6.67 5.27 20.28
CA ILE A 136 5.57 5.51 19.34
C ILE A 136 4.96 6.89 19.59
N ARG A 137 4.60 7.21 20.84
CA ARG A 137 4.04 8.53 21.19
C ARG A 137 5.00 9.68 20.93
N SER A 138 6.29 9.45 21.02
CA SER A 138 7.32 10.49 20.87
C SER A 138 7.69 10.76 19.43
N TYR A 139 7.68 9.74 18.57
CA TYR A 139 8.24 9.84 17.22
C TYR A 139 7.23 9.60 16.09
N ILE A 140 6.09 8.98 16.35
CA ILE A 140 5.01 8.78 15.37
C ILE A 140 3.86 9.69 15.77
N LEU A 141 3.78 10.87 15.13
CA LEU A 141 2.83 11.89 15.54
C LEU A 141 1.66 12.04 14.57
N PRO A 142 0.44 12.28 15.08
CA PRO A 142 -0.72 12.53 14.23
C PRO A 142 -0.61 13.90 13.55
N ASN A 143 -0.90 13.96 12.27
CA ASN A 143 -1.10 15.20 11.54
C ASN A 143 -2.61 15.42 11.33
N ASN A 144 -3.20 16.26 12.17
CA ASN A 144 -4.62 16.59 12.15
C ASN A 144 -4.96 17.71 11.15
N GLU A 145 -3.97 18.42 10.64
CA GLU A 145 -4.17 19.54 9.72
C GLU A 145 -4.19 19.08 8.26
N ARG A 146 -3.32 18.13 7.93
CA ARG A 146 -3.20 17.63 6.56
C ARG A 146 -4.47 16.91 6.15
N TYR A 147 -5.15 17.45 5.14
CA TYR A 147 -6.43 16.97 4.59
C TYR A 147 -7.62 17.07 5.56
N ALA A 148 -7.56 17.94 6.57
CA ALA A 148 -8.67 18.16 7.51
C ALA A 148 -9.96 18.62 6.82
N GLU A 149 -9.84 19.53 5.85
CA GLU A 149 -11.00 20.04 5.09
C GLU A 149 -11.59 19.00 4.12
N ARG A 150 -10.78 18.03 3.69
CA ARG A 150 -11.16 17.00 2.73
C ARG A 150 -10.44 15.69 3.03
N ALA A 151 -11.03 14.89 3.89
CA ALA A 151 -10.53 13.54 4.15
C ALA A 151 -10.46 12.71 2.87
N ARG A 152 -9.43 11.87 2.77
CA ARG A 152 -9.11 11.07 1.59
C ARG A 152 -9.33 9.59 1.86
N ASP A 153 -10.18 8.98 1.07
CA ASP A 153 -10.35 7.53 1.05
C ASP A 153 -10.04 7.02 -0.37
N TYR A 154 -8.81 6.57 -0.56
CA TYR A 154 -8.32 6.08 -1.86
C TYR A 154 -8.11 4.56 -1.84
N ARG A 155 -8.94 3.84 -1.08
CA ARG A 155 -8.96 2.40 -1.13
C ARG A 155 -9.47 1.92 -2.49
N LEU A 156 -8.95 0.78 -2.93
CA LEU A 156 -9.33 0.15 -4.18
C LEU A 156 -10.22 -1.07 -3.87
N ASP A 157 -11.29 -1.21 -4.64
CA ASP A 157 -12.04 -2.46 -4.70
C ASP A 157 -11.31 -3.41 -5.66
N CYS A 158 -10.86 -4.52 -5.13
CA CYS A 158 -10.10 -5.53 -5.86
C CYS A 158 -10.93 -6.79 -6.12
N THR A 159 -12.26 -6.72 -6.06
CA THR A 159 -13.16 -7.86 -6.27
C THR A 159 -12.93 -8.51 -7.62
N LYS A 160 -12.73 -7.69 -8.68
CA LYS A 160 -12.50 -8.17 -10.04
C LYS A 160 -11.26 -9.07 -10.16
N ILE A 161 -10.12 -8.62 -9.63
CA ILE A 161 -8.86 -9.39 -9.72
C ILE A 161 -8.90 -10.63 -8.82
N LYS A 162 -9.54 -10.54 -7.66
CA LYS A 162 -9.74 -11.69 -6.76
C LYS A 162 -10.59 -12.78 -7.40
N ALA A 163 -11.60 -12.42 -8.19
CA ALA A 163 -12.42 -13.36 -8.94
C ALA A 163 -11.62 -14.13 -10.01
N GLN A 164 -10.44 -13.65 -10.39
CA GLN A 164 -9.50 -14.35 -11.28
C GLN A 164 -8.49 -15.23 -10.54
N GLY A 165 -8.66 -15.42 -9.23
CA GLY A 165 -7.79 -16.27 -8.42
C GLY A 165 -6.56 -15.58 -7.83
N ILE A 166 -6.36 -14.28 -8.08
CA ILE A 166 -5.24 -13.53 -7.51
C ILE A 166 -5.46 -13.31 -6.01
N GLN A 167 -4.47 -13.68 -5.21
CA GLN A 167 -4.53 -13.63 -3.76
C GLN A 167 -4.04 -12.27 -3.24
N LEU A 168 -4.94 -11.54 -2.57
CA LEU A 168 -4.62 -10.29 -1.89
C LEU A 168 -4.88 -10.46 -0.40
N GLY A 169 -3.96 -9.98 0.41
CA GLY A 169 -4.07 -10.00 1.88
C GLY A 169 -4.62 -8.71 2.46
N THR A 170 -4.46 -8.59 3.76
CA THR A 170 -4.65 -7.34 4.50
C THR A 170 -3.32 -6.59 4.64
N PHE A 171 -3.40 -5.34 5.02
CA PHE A 171 -2.23 -4.53 5.34
C PHE A 171 -1.40 -5.15 6.48
N GLU A 172 -2.08 -5.67 7.49
CA GLU A 172 -1.46 -6.29 8.65
C GLU A 172 -0.70 -7.57 8.27
N GLU A 173 -1.29 -8.43 7.43
CA GLU A 173 -0.62 -9.62 6.88
C GLU A 173 0.60 -9.23 6.06
N ASP A 174 0.49 -8.18 5.26
CA ASP A 174 1.60 -7.68 4.42
C ASP A 174 2.74 -7.10 5.25
N VAL A 175 2.45 -6.41 6.34
CA VAL A 175 3.48 -5.93 7.28
C VAL A 175 4.19 -7.12 7.93
N GLN A 176 3.43 -8.11 8.42
CA GLN A 176 4.00 -9.30 9.06
C GLN A 176 4.86 -10.10 8.07
N GLN A 177 4.38 -10.32 6.85
CA GLN A 177 5.16 -11.03 5.83
C GLN A 177 6.45 -10.29 5.51
N CYS A 178 6.39 -8.96 5.33
CA CYS A 178 7.57 -8.14 5.11
C CYS A 178 8.60 -8.28 6.24
N LEU A 179 8.14 -8.31 7.49
CA LEU A 179 9.02 -8.48 8.66
C LEU A 179 9.65 -9.87 8.71
N GLN A 180 8.88 -10.91 8.36
CA GLN A 180 9.39 -12.30 8.28
C GLN A 180 10.47 -12.43 7.21
N ASP A 181 10.21 -11.94 6.00
CA ASP A 181 11.11 -12.02 4.85
C ASP A 181 12.47 -11.33 5.13
N PHE A 182 12.48 -10.31 5.98
CA PHE A 182 13.68 -9.59 6.40
C PHE A 182 14.23 -10.04 7.76
N GLY A 183 13.70 -11.11 8.34
CA GLY A 183 14.22 -11.71 9.58
C GLY A 183 13.95 -10.92 10.86
N TRP A 184 13.00 -9.99 10.86
CA TRP A 184 12.59 -9.23 12.04
C TRP A 184 11.65 -10.01 12.95
N LEU A 185 10.80 -10.85 12.39
CA LEU A 185 10.00 -11.82 13.13
C LEU A 185 10.67 -13.19 12.97
N LYS A 186 11.00 -13.82 14.09
CA LYS A 186 11.38 -15.24 14.07
C LYS A 186 10.14 -16.03 13.67
N GLU A 187 10.30 -16.98 12.74
CA GLU A 187 9.28 -18.00 12.51
C GLU A 187 8.88 -18.56 13.88
N ALA A 188 7.57 -18.65 14.14
CA ALA A 188 7.09 -19.38 15.30
C ALA A 188 7.65 -20.80 15.17
N ARG A 189 8.60 -21.16 16.03
CA ARG A 189 9.11 -22.55 16.06
C ARG A 189 7.90 -23.43 16.21
N GLN A 190 7.78 -24.39 15.30
CA GLN A 190 6.92 -25.56 15.50
C GLN A 190 7.51 -26.38 16.66
N GLU A 191 7.36 -25.89 17.86
CA GLU A 191 7.58 -26.65 19.09
C GLU A 191 6.18 -27.08 19.58
N ASP A 192 6.08 -28.40 19.78
CA ASP A 192 5.00 -29.15 20.38
C ASP A 192 3.93 -29.77 19.44
N ARG A 193 4.40 -30.69 18.60
CA ARG A 193 3.67 -31.93 18.37
C ARG A 193 4.61 -33.12 18.64
N LYS A 194 4.70 -33.50 19.91
CA LYS A 194 5.06 -34.84 20.34
C LYS A 194 4.03 -35.35 21.33
#